data_15ca051686ab5de3d83d8a6960be6b60
#
_entry.id   15ca051686ab5de3d83d8a6960be6b60
#
_cell.length_a   1.000
_cell.length_b   1.000
_cell.length_c   1.000
_cell.angle_alpha   90.00
_cell.angle_beta   90.00
_cell.angle_gamma   90.00
#
_symmetry.space_group_name_H-M   'P 1'
#
loop_
_entity.id
_entity.type
_entity.pdbx_description
1 polymer ?
#
loop_
_entity_poly.entity_id
_entity_poly.type
_entity_poly.pdbx_seq_one_letter_code
_entity_poly.pdbx_strand_id
1 'polypeptide(L)'
;AKEIARRFREVLVDEYQNSNAVQDAIFTVLTEQKHNCFLVGDVKQSIYRFRLADPGIFLQKYQTFADAASVSDSSDRKVLLSHNFRSGGEVIAAVNDVFSVCMSPEVGGLRYTEAEALREGVPHTPLPDPGVELYALESEEDSYGEEAAFTARRIKQMLGTTMVRSGDALRPMAPDDVVILLRSPGSVGVEFQRALEAEGIRCVIGGGMDLLQTREVQNLWDLLRTVQNPRQDIPLVSTLSSPLFGFTADDLAKIRAGHTKGSFYDALTASDGEK
;
A
#
# COMPACT_ATOMS: atom_id res chain seq x y z
N ALA A 1 -20.75 17.93 -18.52
CA ALA A 1 -19.30 17.85 -18.77
C ALA A 1 -18.73 19.24 -19.12
N LYS A 2 -19.16 19.91 -20.20
CA LYS A 2 -18.63 21.22 -20.65
C LYS A 2 -18.69 22.33 -19.59
N GLU A 3 -19.75 22.37 -18.80
CA GLU A 3 -19.91 23.33 -17.71
C GLU A 3 -18.89 23.08 -16.59
N ILE A 4 -18.66 21.84 -16.25
CA ILE A 4 -17.66 21.44 -15.24
C ILE A 4 -16.24 21.74 -15.77
N ALA A 5 -15.94 21.41 -17.03
CA ALA A 5 -14.65 21.68 -17.66
C ALA A 5 -14.26 23.18 -17.63
N ARG A 6 -15.24 24.10 -17.74
CA ARG A 6 -14.99 25.56 -17.66
C ARG A 6 -14.47 26.01 -16.30
N ARG A 7 -14.73 25.23 -15.23
CA ARG A 7 -14.32 25.58 -13.85
C ARG A 7 -12.83 25.35 -13.60
N PHE A 8 -12.18 24.51 -14.41
CA PHE A 8 -10.76 24.19 -14.25
C PHE A 8 -9.91 25.01 -15.22
N ARG A 9 -8.88 25.62 -14.70
CA ARG A 9 -7.86 26.31 -15.49
C ARG A 9 -6.83 25.34 -16.02
N GLU A 10 -6.46 24.37 -15.18
CA GLU A 10 -5.50 23.31 -15.46
C GLU A 10 -6.00 22.03 -14.81
N VAL A 11 -5.67 20.88 -15.38
CA VAL A 11 -5.92 19.54 -14.84
C VAL A 11 -4.58 18.83 -14.73
N LEU A 12 -4.18 18.53 -13.51
CA LEU A 12 -2.92 17.88 -13.18
C LEU A 12 -3.25 16.48 -12.68
N VAL A 13 -2.68 15.46 -13.29
CA VAL A 13 -2.90 14.06 -12.90
C VAL A 13 -1.55 13.44 -12.61
N ASP A 14 -1.38 12.97 -11.38
CA ASP A 14 -0.21 12.23 -10.95
C ASP A 14 -0.45 10.71 -11.00
N GLU A 15 0.63 9.92 -11.06
CA GLU A 15 0.58 8.46 -11.13
C GLU A 15 -0.33 7.95 -12.27
N TYR A 16 -0.28 8.63 -13.43
CA TYR A 16 -1.22 8.40 -14.52
C TYR A 16 -1.16 6.97 -15.09
N GLN A 17 -0.05 6.23 -14.95
CA GLN A 17 0.06 4.82 -15.32
C GLN A 17 -0.93 3.92 -14.56
N ASN A 18 -1.52 4.42 -13.46
CA ASN A 18 -2.52 3.70 -12.67
C ASN A 18 -3.97 4.02 -13.09
N SER A 19 -4.14 4.83 -14.14
CA SER A 19 -5.46 5.19 -14.66
C SER A 19 -6.09 4.07 -15.48
N ASN A 20 -7.42 4.06 -15.53
CA ASN A 20 -8.21 3.19 -16.41
C ASN A 20 -8.93 4.00 -17.49
N ALA A 21 -9.56 3.29 -18.45
CA ALA A 21 -10.23 3.92 -19.57
C ALA A 21 -11.35 4.90 -19.18
N VAL A 22 -12.04 4.66 -18.05
CA VAL A 22 -13.10 5.56 -17.57
C VAL A 22 -12.49 6.87 -17.04
N GLN A 23 -11.41 6.76 -16.28
CA GLN A 23 -10.68 7.93 -15.76
C GLN A 23 -10.07 8.74 -16.90
N ASP A 24 -9.43 8.08 -17.87
CA ASP A 24 -8.88 8.76 -19.07
C ASP A 24 -9.97 9.49 -19.87
N ALA A 25 -11.13 8.89 -20.05
CA ALA A 25 -12.28 9.52 -20.72
C ALA A 25 -12.76 10.77 -19.94
N ILE A 26 -12.77 10.72 -18.60
CA ILE A 26 -13.12 11.86 -17.75
C ILE A 26 -12.10 13.00 -17.95
N PHE A 27 -10.79 12.69 -17.86
CA PHE A 27 -9.74 13.69 -18.04
C PHE A 27 -9.80 14.31 -19.43
N THR A 28 -9.99 13.51 -20.47
CA THR A 28 -10.13 13.96 -21.85
C THR A 28 -11.30 14.94 -22.00
N VAL A 29 -12.49 14.60 -21.49
CA VAL A 29 -13.68 15.46 -21.57
C VAL A 29 -13.48 16.77 -20.79
N LEU A 30 -12.74 16.75 -19.69
CA LEU A 30 -12.46 17.96 -18.91
C LEU A 30 -11.47 18.90 -19.57
N THR A 31 -10.59 18.40 -20.45
CA THR A 31 -9.44 19.14 -20.99
C THR A 31 -9.47 19.37 -22.50
N GLU A 32 -10.31 18.63 -23.24
CA GLU A 32 -10.38 18.63 -24.72
C GLU A 32 -10.47 20.04 -25.34
N GLN A 33 -11.20 20.96 -24.71
CA GLN A 33 -11.41 22.30 -25.25
C GLN A 33 -10.28 23.27 -24.95
N LYS A 34 -9.41 22.99 -24.01
CA LYS A 34 -8.39 23.90 -23.50
C LYS A 34 -6.96 23.42 -23.67
N HIS A 35 -6.76 22.13 -24.01
CA HIS A 35 -5.44 21.51 -24.04
C HIS A 35 -4.61 21.78 -22.78
N ASN A 36 -5.28 21.74 -21.61
CA ASN A 36 -4.74 22.15 -20.32
C ASN A 36 -4.53 20.96 -19.38
N CYS A 37 -4.27 19.78 -19.92
CA CYS A 37 -3.98 18.56 -19.16
C CYS A 37 -2.47 18.38 -19.00
N PHE A 38 -2.04 18.13 -17.76
CA PHE A 38 -0.67 17.78 -17.45
C PHE A 38 -0.68 16.43 -16.74
N LEU A 39 -0.05 15.43 -17.36
CA LEU A 39 -0.02 14.04 -16.88
C LEU A 39 1.39 13.69 -16.44
N VAL A 40 1.52 13.18 -15.24
CA VAL A 40 2.79 12.68 -14.69
C VAL A 40 2.64 11.20 -14.36
N GLY A 41 3.66 10.42 -14.68
CA GLY A 41 3.67 8.99 -14.38
C GLY A 41 4.94 8.31 -14.85
N ASP A 42 5.06 7.06 -14.49
CA ASP A 42 6.14 6.18 -14.92
C ASP A 42 5.59 4.81 -15.31
N VAL A 43 5.65 4.47 -16.59
CA VAL A 43 5.17 3.18 -17.11
C VAL A 43 5.84 2.01 -16.40
N LYS A 44 7.11 2.16 -15.98
CA LYS A 44 7.88 1.13 -15.26
C LYS A 44 7.31 0.81 -13.87
N GLN A 45 6.50 1.72 -13.30
CA GLN A 45 5.86 1.56 -11.99
C GLN A 45 4.40 1.10 -12.07
N SER A 46 4.00 0.49 -13.18
CA SER A 46 2.63 0.02 -13.43
C SER A 46 2.32 -1.27 -12.68
N ILE A 47 2.22 -1.20 -11.36
CA ILE A 47 2.00 -2.36 -10.47
C ILE A 47 0.53 -2.58 -10.09
N TYR A 48 -0.42 -1.75 -10.55
CA TYR A 48 -1.83 -1.80 -10.14
C TYR A 48 -2.78 -2.36 -11.20
N ARG A 49 -2.31 -3.19 -12.16
CA ARG A 49 -3.17 -3.87 -13.14
C ARG A 49 -4.29 -4.70 -12.47
N PHE A 50 -4.01 -5.32 -11.33
CA PHE A 50 -5.01 -6.06 -10.55
C PHE A 50 -6.12 -5.17 -9.94
N ARG A 51 -5.95 -3.83 -9.97
CA ARG A 51 -6.96 -2.83 -9.61
C ARG A 51 -7.58 -2.15 -10.82
N LEU A 52 -7.58 -2.82 -11.97
CA LEU A 52 -8.13 -2.34 -13.23
C LEU A 52 -7.39 -1.15 -13.84
N ALA A 53 -6.16 -0.86 -13.43
CA ALA A 53 -5.31 0.09 -14.12
C ALA A 53 -4.91 -0.46 -15.50
N ASP A 54 -4.91 0.41 -16.50
CA ASP A 54 -4.47 0.09 -17.85
C ASP A 54 -3.25 0.94 -18.26
N PRO A 55 -2.04 0.42 -18.02
CA PRO A 55 -0.82 1.13 -18.42
C PRO A 55 -0.70 1.39 -19.94
N GLY A 56 -1.44 0.63 -20.77
CA GLY A 56 -1.47 0.81 -22.20
C GLY A 56 -1.92 2.21 -22.63
N ILE A 57 -2.81 2.83 -21.86
CA ILE A 57 -3.27 4.20 -22.09
C ILE A 57 -2.13 5.20 -21.99
N PHE A 58 -1.31 5.08 -20.94
CA PHE A 58 -0.15 5.95 -20.76
C PHE A 58 0.96 5.63 -21.76
N LEU A 59 1.21 4.36 -22.02
CA LEU A 59 2.20 3.90 -22.99
C LEU A 59 1.87 4.40 -24.41
N GLN A 60 0.61 4.43 -24.79
CA GLN A 60 0.17 5.00 -26.06
C GLN A 60 0.52 6.48 -26.16
N LYS A 61 0.23 7.28 -25.12
CA LYS A 61 0.61 8.69 -25.07
C LYS A 61 2.13 8.87 -25.11
N TYR A 62 2.87 8.05 -24.36
CA TYR A 62 4.33 8.04 -24.37
C TYR A 62 4.92 7.80 -25.76
N GLN A 63 4.32 6.90 -26.56
CA GLN A 63 4.77 6.56 -27.91
C GLN A 63 4.36 7.59 -28.95
N THR A 64 3.19 8.24 -28.80
CA THR A 64 2.61 9.13 -29.80
C THR A 64 2.97 10.59 -29.59
N PHE A 65 3.18 11.03 -28.35
CA PHE A 65 3.53 12.41 -28.06
C PHE A 65 4.99 12.68 -28.46
N ALA A 66 5.21 13.80 -29.12
CA ALA A 66 6.54 14.21 -29.55
C ALA A 66 7.37 14.73 -28.37
N ASP A 67 8.69 14.68 -28.47
CA ASP A 67 9.57 15.28 -27.45
C ASP A 67 9.40 16.80 -27.42
N ALA A 68 9.28 17.36 -26.23
CA ALA A 68 9.05 18.81 -26.03
C ALA A 68 10.14 19.68 -26.68
N ALA A 69 11.37 19.16 -26.80
CA ALA A 69 12.47 19.87 -27.45
C ALA A 69 12.34 19.94 -28.98
N SER A 70 11.51 19.08 -29.58
CA SER A 70 11.40 18.93 -31.06
C SER A 70 10.13 19.56 -31.64
N VAL A 71 9.19 20.07 -30.82
CA VAL A 71 7.89 20.57 -31.28
C VAL A 71 7.55 21.95 -30.73
N SER A 72 6.61 22.63 -31.42
CA SER A 72 6.08 23.91 -30.99
C SER A 72 5.11 23.78 -29.81
N ASP A 73 4.82 24.88 -29.13
CA ASP A 73 3.96 24.94 -27.93
C ASP A 73 2.50 24.49 -28.14
N SER A 74 2.04 24.32 -29.36
CA SER A 74 0.67 23.93 -29.70
C SER A 74 0.46 22.42 -29.84
N SER A 75 1.49 21.62 -29.68
CA SER A 75 1.43 20.17 -29.85
C SER A 75 1.37 19.43 -28.53
N ASP A 76 0.72 18.25 -28.52
CA ASP A 76 0.86 17.29 -27.42
C ASP A 76 2.32 16.85 -27.35
N ARG A 77 2.90 16.98 -26.17
CA ARG A 77 4.34 16.77 -25.98
C ARG A 77 4.65 16.01 -24.70
N LYS A 78 5.77 15.31 -24.70
CA LYS A 78 6.31 14.64 -23.53
C LYS A 78 7.63 15.24 -23.11
N VAL A 79 7.88 15.17 -21.81
CA VAL A 79 9.16 15.49 -21.17
C VAL A 79 9.62 14.23 -20.42
N LEU A 80 10.81 13.73 -20.71
CA LEU A 80 11.40 12.62 -20.02
C LEU A 80 12.18 13.10 -18.80
N LEU A 81 11.82 12.59 -17.62
CA LEU A 81 12.49 12.89 -16.36
C LEU A 81 13.35 11.68 -15.97
N SER A 82 14.61 11.66 -16.41
CA SER A 82 15.53 10.54 -16.16
C SER A 82 16.36 10.71 -14.88
N HIS A 83 16.38 11.91 -14.29
CA HIS A 83 17.19 12.16 -13.10
C HIS A 83 16.42 11.82 -11.83
N ASN A 84 17.01 10.97 -10.99
CA ASN A 84 16.49 10.60 -9.68
C ASN A 84 17.27 11.36 -8.60
N PHE A 85 16.55 12.15 -7.81
CA PHE A 85 17.09 12.98 -6.73
C PHE A 85 16.91 12.37 -5.35
N ARG A 86 16.35 11.15 -5.27
CA ARG A 86 16.01 10.46 -4.01
C ARG A 86 17.06 9.41 -3.64
N SER A 87 17.46 8.59 -4.62
CA SER A 87 18.28 7.41 -4.39
C SER A 87 19.74 7.68 -4.73
N GLY A 88 20.65 7.06 -4.00
CA GLY A 88 22.09 7.09 -4.32
C GLY A 88 22.42 6.33 -5.60
N GLY A 89 23.55 6.66 -6.21
CA GLY A 89 23.98 6.12 -7.51
C GLY A 89 24.05 4.60 -7.54
N GLU A 90 24.49 3.95 -6.45
CA GLU A 90 24.57 2.47 -6.36
C GLU A 90 23.21 1.80 -6.44
N VAL A 91 22.18 2.38 -5.78
CA VAL A 91 20.80 1.87 -5.85
C VAL A 91 20.25 2.07 -7.26
N ILE A 92 20.52 3.22 -7.88
CA ILE A 92 20.11 3.50 -9.26
C ILE A 92 20.77 2.53 -10.23
N ALA A 93 22.06 2.24 -10.07
CA ALA A 93 22.79 1.29 -10.91
C ALA A 93 22.17 -0.11 -10.80
N ALA A 94 21.92 -0.60 -9.58
CA ALA A 94 21.28 -1.90 -9.36
C ALA A 94 19.87 -1.98 -9.97
N VAL A 95 19.09 -0.91 -9.85
CA VAL A 95 17.77 -0.83 -10.49
C VAL A 95 17.90 -0.91 -12.02
N ASN A 96 18.80 -0.14 -12.61
CA ASN A 96 19.04 -0.18 -14.06
C ASN A 96 19.46 -1.57 -14.53
N ASP A 97 20.37 -2.24 -13.80
CA ASP A 97 20.84 -3.59 -14.12
C ASP A 97 19.67 -4.60 -14.12
N VAL A 98 18.86 -4.60 -13.07
CA VAL A 98 17.69 -5.49 -12.97
C VAL A 98 16.70 -5.21 -14.09
N PHE A 99 16.35 -3.94 -14.34
CA PHE A 99 15.36 -3.60 -15.37
C PHE A 99 15.88 -3.87 -16.78
N SER A 100 17.17 -3.72 -17.03
CA SER A 100 17.78 -4.04 -18.35
C SER A 100 17.62 -5.51 -18.73
N VAL A 101 17.59 -6.41 -17.75
CA VAL A 101 17.41 -7.85 -17.93
C VAL A 101 15.96 -8.26 -17.92
N CYS A 102 15.16 -7.71 -16.99
CA CYS A 102 13.79 -8.19 -16.73
C CYS A 102 12.73 -7.52 -17.60
N MET A 103 12.97 -6.29 -18.08
CA MET A 103 11.93 -5.51 -18.76
C MET A 103 11.97 -5.67 -20.26
N SER A 104 10.86 -6.06 -20.84
CA SER A 104 10.65 -6.21 -22.28
C SER A 104 9.25 -5.74 -22.67
N PRO A 105 8.92 -5.62 -23.97
CA PRO A 105 7.56 -5.31 -24.41
C PRO A 105 6.50 -6.29 -23.87
N GLU A 106 6.88 -7.55 -23.67
CA GLU A 106 6.00 -8.61 -23.12
C GLU A 106 5.90 -8.48 -21.58
N VAL A 107 6.98 -8.07 -20.93
CA VAL A 107 7.07 -7.89 -19.48
C VAL A 107 7.33 -6.43 -19.16
N GLY A 108 6.28 -5.70 -18.76
CA GLY A 108 6.37 -4.27 -18.44
C GLY A 108 5.89 -3.32 -19.56
N GLY A 109 5.69 -3.82 -20.78
CA GLY A 109 5.08 -3.07 -21.88
C GLY A 109 6.05 -2.18 -22.68
N LEU A 110 7.29 -2.04 -22.25
CA LEU A 110 8.32 -1.29 -22.97
C LEU A 110 9.68 -1.97 -22.90
N ARG A 111 10.56 -1.66 -23.85
CA ARG A 111 11.96 -2.10 -23.82
C ARG A 111 12.78 -1.12 -23.01
N TYR A 112 13.51 -1.63 -22.01
CA TYR A 112 14.42 -0.82 -21.22
C TYR A 112 15.68 -0.48 -22.04
N THR A 113 15.90 0.80 -22.27
CA THR A 113 17.04 1.33 -23.02
C THR A 113 17.67 2.49 -22.24
N GLU A 114 18.74 3.06 -22.78
CA GLU A 114 19.37 4.25 -22.20
C GLU A 114 18.43 5.45 -22.03
N ALA A 115 17.32 5.51 -22.79
CA ALA A 115 16.34 6.57 -22.66
C ALA A 115 15.47 6.42 -21.39
N GLU A 116 15.23 5.19 -20.98
CA GLU A 116 14.45 4.86 -19.77
C GLU A 116 15.32 4.71 -18.52
N ALA A 117 16.66 4.59 -18.69
CA ALA A 117 17.57 4.43 -17.59
C ALA A 117 17.58 5.64 -16.65
N LEU A 118 17.54 5.36 -15.37
CA LEU A 118 17.63 6.39 -14.33
C LEU A 118 19.07 6.89 -14.20
N ARG A 119 19.20 8.17 -13.91
CA ARG A 119 20.49 8.84 -13.67
C ARG A 119 20.45 9.51 -12.30
N GLU A 120 21.58 9.50 -11.62
CA GLU A 120 21.72 10.22 -10.37
C GLU A 120 21.56 11.72 -10.62
N GLY A 121 20.62 12.36 -9.93
CA GLY A 121 20.31 13.78 -10.08
C GLY A 121 21.16 14.67 -9.20
N VAL A 122 21.60 14.17 -8.03
CA VAL A 122 22.51 14.85 -7.10
C VAL A 122 23.55 13.85 -6.64
N PRO A 123 24.85 14.10 -6.82
CA PRO A 123 25.90 13.26 -6.28
C PRO A 123 25.75 13.13 -4.76
N HIS A 124 25.71 11.91 -4.27
CA HIS A 124 25.66 11.64 -2.83
C HIS A 124 27.04 11.25 -2.32
N THR A 125 27.32 11.59 -1.06
CA THR A 125 28.50 11.09 -0.38
C THR A 125 28.49 9.55 -0.41
N PRO A 126 29.55 8.90 -0.91
CA PRO A 126 29.65 7.44 -0.91
C PRO A 126 29.47 6.88 0.51
N LEU A 127 28.75 5.77 0.61
CA LEU A 127 28.64 5.04 1.86
C LEU A 127 29.81 4.07 2.00
N PRO A 128 30.29 3.79 3.23
CA PRO A 128 31.35 2.82 3.45
C PRO A 128 30.92 1.38 3.18
N ASP A 129 29.64 1.10 3.32
CA ASP A 129 29.03 -0.22 3.10
C ASP A 129 28.43 -0.32 1.69
N PRO A 130 28.26 -1.55 1.12
CA PRO A 130 27.60 -1.75 -0.15
C PRO A 130 26.20 -1.12 -0.18
N GLY A 131 25.88 -0.37 -1.24
CA GLY A 131 24.60 0.28 -1.40
C GLY A 131 23.45 -0.68 -1.71
N VAL A 132 23.77 -1.87 -2.26
CA VAL A 132 22.82 -2.94 -2.57
C VAL A 132 23.45 -4.30 -2.29
N GLU A 133 22.72 -5.17 -1.60
CA GLU A 133 23.10 -6.56 -1.34
C GLU A 133 22.03 -7.50 -1.87
N LEU A 134 22.42 -8.57 -2.53
CA LEU A 134 21.51 -9.63 -2.97
C LEU A 134 21.83 -10.91 -2.22
N TYR A 135 20.84 -11.47 -1.56
CA TYR A 135 20.95 -12.76 -0.88
C TYR A 135 20.04 -13.78 -1.54
N ALA A 136 20.59 -14.95 -1.85
CA ALA A 136 19.85 -16.13 -2.24
C ALA A 136 19.85 -17.13 -1.08
N LEU A 137 18.68 -17.46 -0.58
CA LEU A 137 18.50 -18.45 0.48
C LEU A 137 18.03 -19.77 -0.14
N GLU A 138 18.70 -20.86 0.22
CA GLU A 138 18.29 -22.21 -0.11
C GLU A 138 17.57 -22.79 1.11
N SER A 139 16.31 -23.21 0.94
CA SER A 139 15.48 -23.77 1.99
C SER A 139 14.89 -25.10 1.54
N GLU A 140 14.86 -26.08 2.43
CA GLU A 140 14.23 -27.39 2.16
C GLU A 140 12.70 -27.31 2.25
N GLU A 141 12.17 -26.34 3.00
CA GLU A 141 10.75 -26.03 3.09
C GLU A 141 10.48 -24.65 2.48
N ASP A 142 9.41 -24.53 1.70
CA ASP A 142 8.96 -23.25 1.13
C ASP A 142 8.36 -22.39 2.26
N SER A 143 9.22 -21.92 3.16
CA SER A 143 8.86 -21.29 4.43
C SER A 143 9.39 -19.85 4.49
N TYR A 144 8.47 -18.90 4.53
CA TYR A 144 8.79 -17.50 4.82
C TYR A 144 9.45 -17.28 6.20
N GLY A 145 9.37 -18.28 7.09
CA GLY A 145 9.98 -18.20 8.42
C GLY A 145 11.49 -18.13 8.38
N GLU A 146 12.15 -18.87 7.48
CA GLU A 146 13.62 -18.82 7.33
C GLU A 146 14.09 -17.51 6.73
N GLU A 147 13.36 -17.01 5.71
CA GLU A 147 13.61 -15.70 5.12
C GLU A 147 13.44 -14.59 6.15
N ALA A 148 12.38 -14.63 6.95
CA ALA A 148 12.11 -13.67 8.01
C ALA A 148 13.21 -13.70 9.09
N ALA A 149 13.63 -14.89 9.52
CA ALA A 149 14.69 -15.05 10.50
C ALA A 149 16.05 -14.55 9.98
N PHE A 150 16.38 -14.83 8.72
CA PHE A 150 17.59 -14.30 8.08
C PHE A 150 17.54 -12.77 8.03
N THR A 151 16.43 -12.21 7.54
CA THR A 151 16.23 -10.76 7.42
C THR A 151 16.36 -10.07 8.78
N ALA A 152 15.72 -10.60 9.82
CA ALA A 152 15.80 -10.04 11.17
C ALA A 152 17.24 -10.01 11.70
N ARG A 153 18.00 -11.13 11.54
CA ARG A 153 19.40 -11.19 11.94
C ARG A 153 20.26 -10.20 11.14
N ARG A 154 20.02 -10.08 9.81
CA ARG A 154 20.77 -9.13 8.98
C ARG A 154 20.53 -7.69 9.42
N ILE A 155 19.27 -7.32 9.63
CA ILE A 155 18.90 -5.99 10.16
C ILE A 155 19.57 -5.76 11.51
N LYS A 156 19.54 -6.73 12.42
CA LYS A 156 20.21 -6.63 13.74
C LYS A 156 21.71 -6.34 13.63
N GLN A 157 22.38 -6.97 12.70
CA GLN A 157 23.83 -6.75 12.44
C GLN A 157 24.10 -5.33 11.89
N MET A 158 23.19 -4.79 11.10
CA MET A 158 23.33 -3.46 10.49
C MET A 158 23.02 -2.32 11.47
N LEU A 159 22.12 -2.54 12.43
CA LEU A 159 21.75 -1.51 13.39
C LEU A 159 22.94 -1.04 14.22
N GLY A 160 23.15 0.27 14.25
CA GLY A 160 24.25 0.91 14.97
C GLY A 160 25.64 0.81 14.31
N THR A 161 25.78 0.00 13.26
CA THR A 161 27.05 -0.22 12.54
C THR A 161 27.04 0.35 11.13
N THR A 162 26.00 0.03 10.35
CA THR A 162 25.83 0.58 9.00
C THR A 162 25.51 2.07 9.07
N MET A 163 26.17 2.86 8.23
CA MET A 163 25.99 4.30 8.18
C MET A 163 24.88 4.66 7.18
N VAL A 164 23.99 5.55 7.58
CA VAL A 164 22.93 6.11 6.74
C VAL A 164 23.05 7.62 6.63
N ARG A 165 22.55 8.18 5.53
CA ARG A 165 22.56 9.62 5.30
C ARG A 165 21.48 10.31 6.12
N SER A 166 21.81 11.44 6.71
CA SER A 166 20.88 12.31 7.44
C SER A 166 21.19 13.77 7.05
N GLY A 167 20.54 14.27 6.01
CA GLY A 167 20.97 15.50 5.35
C GLY A 167 22.37 15.33 4.74
N ASP A 168 23.27 16.25 5.05
CA ASP A 168 24.68 16.24 4.59
C ASP A 168 25.60 15.38 5.48
N ALA A 169 25.10 14.81 6.57
CA ALA A 169 25.88 14.03 7.52
C ALA A 169 25.59 12.52 7.40
N LEU A 170 26.51 11.73 7.95
CA LEU A 170 26.31 10.28 8.15
C LEU A 170 26.03 10.00 9.64
N ARG A 171 25.12 9.09 9.91
CA ARG A 171 24.85 8.56 11.25
C ARG A 171 24.66 7.06 11.22
N PRO A 172 24.85 6.37 12.34
CA PRO A 172 24.49 4.97 12.45
C PRO A 172 23.01 4.73 12.17
N MET A 173 22.71 3.60 11.51
CA MET A 173 21.37 3.14 11.20
C MET A 173 20.56 2.88 12.48
N ALA A 174 19.32 3.33 12.49
CA ALA A 174 18.33 3.07 13.52
C ALA A 174 17.14 2.24 12.95
N PRO A 175 16.30 1.61 13.79
CA PRO A 175 15.17 0.83 13.30
C PRO A 175 14.22 1.61 12.38
N ASP A 176 14.03 2.90 12.61
CA ASP A 176 13.16 3.76 11.80
C ASP A 176 13.68 4.02 10.38
N ASP A 177 14.93 3.65 10.10
CA ASP A 177 15.51 3.75 8.75
C ASP A 177 15.22 2.52 7.89
N VAL A 178 14.62 1.48 8.46
CA VAL A 178 14.44 0.19 7.80
C VAL A 178 12.99 -0.01 7.38
N VAL A 179 12.77 -0.37 6.12
CA VAL A 179 11.46 -0.76 5.60
C VAL A 179 11.59 -2.13 4.92
N ILE A 180 10.72 -3.06 5.28
CA ILE A 180 10.59 -4.37 4.63
C ILE A 180 9.41 -4.30 3.67
N LEU A 181 9.66 -4.52 2.39
CA LEU A 181 8.64 -4.56 1.35
C LEU A 181 8.29 -5.99 1.01
N LEU A 182 7.03 -6.36 1.21
CA LEU A 182 6.50 -7.69 0.94
C LEU A 182 5.37 -7.61 -0.09
N ARG A 183 5.26 -8.61 -0.94
CA ARG A 183 4.17 -8.70 -1.92
C ARG A 183 2.79 -8.80 -1.24
N SER A 184 2.71 -9.51 -0.12
CA SER A 184 1.47 -9.76 0.63
C SER A 184 1.72 -9.59 2.14
N PRO A 185 1.88 -8.33 2.62
CA PRO A 185 2.24 -8.09 4.01
C PRO A 185 1.20 -8.60 5.02
N GLY A 186 -0.08 -8.70 4.64
CA GLY A 186 -1.15 -9.16 5.52
C GLY A 186 -1.03 -10.64 5.93
N SER A 187 -0.49 -11.50 5.07
CA SER A 187 -0.32 -12.93 5.35
C SER A 187 1.07 -13.28 5.87
N VAL A 188 2.10 -12.69 5.27
CA VAL A 188 3.51 -13.02 5.56
C VAL A 188 4.12 -12.10 6.61
N GLY A 189 3.60 -10.89 6.75
CA GLY A 189 4.15 -9.87 7.64
C GLY A 189 4.25 -10.31 9.10
N VAL A 190 3.35 -11.18 9.57
CA VAL A 190 3.36 -11.71 10.95
C VAL A 190 4.62 -12.56 11.22
N GLU A 191 5.11 -13.31 10.23
CA GLU A 191 6.35 -14.09 10.39
C GLU A 191 7.57 -13.16 10.51
N PHE A 192 7.62 -12.10 9.70
CA PHE A 192 8.66 -11.08 9.82
C PHE A 192 8.58 -10.32 11.14
N GLN A 193 7.37 -10.00 11.61
CA GLN A 193 7.20 -9.35 12.91
C GLN A 193 7.74 -10.23 14.04
N ARG A 194 7.36 -11.51 14.09
CA ARG A 194 7.84 -12.45 15.11
C ARG A 194 9.36 -12.60 15.08
N ALA A 195 9.95 -12.70 13.89
CA ALA A 195 11.40 -12.82 13.74
C ALA A 195 12.14 -11.56 14.23
N LEU A 196 11.62 -10.36 13.92
CA LEU A 196 12.17 -9.10 14.39
C LEU A 196 12.02 -8.94 15.90
N GLU A 197 10.87 -9.29 16.47
CA GLU A 197 10.63 -9.26 17.91
C GLU A 197 11.56 -10.21 18.67
N ALA A 198 11.87 -11.38 18.10
CA ALA A 198 12.84 -12.33 18.66
C ALA A 198 14.27 -11.75 18.73
N GLU A 199 14.63 -10.87 17.80
CA GLU A 199 15.88 -10.11 17.80
C GLU A 199 15.82 -8.82 18.62
N GLY A 200 14.68 -8.55 19.28
CA GLY A 200 14.46 -7.34 20.10
C GLY A 200 14.17 -6.09 19.26
N ILE A 201 13.77 -6.22 18.01
CA ILE A 201 13.47 -5.12 17.10
C ILE A 201 11.95 -4.99 17.01
N ARG A 202 11.40 -3.83 17.41
CA ARG A 202 9.99 -3.54 17.23
C ARG A 202 9.72 -3.08 15.81
N CYS A 203 8.64 -3.56 15.21
CA CYS A 203 8.19 -3.14 13.89
C CYS A 203 6.68 -2.88 13.87
N VAL A 204 6.23 -2.21 12.81
CA VAL A 204 4.81 -1.96 12.53
C VAL A 204 4.49 -2.53 11.16
N ILE A 205 3.48 -3.39 11.09
CA ILE A 205 2.98 -3.90 9.80
C ILE A 205 2.07 -2.83 9.18
N GLY A 206 2.46 -2.33 8.01
CA GLY A 206 1.64 -1.39 7.23
C GLY A 206 0.33 -2.04 6.78
N GLY A 207 -0.78 -1.32 6.91
CA GLY A 207 -2.12 -1.87 6.64
C GLY A 207 -2.66 -2.76 7.77
N GLY A 208 -2.12 -2.60 8.98
CA GLY A 208 -2.52 -3.31 10.17
C GLY A 208 -4.02 -3.32 10.39
N MET A 209 -4.52 -4.30 11.13
CA MET A 209 -5.93 -4.42 11.51
C MET A 209 -6.43 -3.06 12.00
N ASP A 210 -7.49 -2.57 11.39
CA ASP A 210 -8.20 -1.40 11.91
C ASP A 210 -8.56 -1.70 13.37
N LEU A 211 -7.98 -0.91 14.28
CA LEU A 211 -8.24 -1.07 15.72
C LEU A 211 -9.73 -1.17 16.01
N LEU A 212 -10.54 -0.43 15.25
CA LEU A 212 -11.99 -0.44 15.37
C LEU A 212 -12.63 -1.77 14.97
N GLN A 213 -11.93 -2.63 14.23
CA GLN A 213 -12.41 -3.96 13.83
C GLN A 213 -11.92 -5.08 14.76
N THR A 214 -11.10 -4.76 15.76
CA THR A 214 -10.74 -5.76 16.77
C THR A 214 -11.96 -6.17 17.58
N ARG A 215 -12.00 -7.44 17.99
CA ARG A 215 -13.13 -8.01 18.72
C ARG A 215 -13.43 -7.25 20.01
N GLU A 216 -12.41 -6.82 20.69
CA GLU A 216 -12.48 -6.08 21.95
C GLU A 216 -13.16 -4.73 21.74
N VAL A 217 -12.76 -3.99 20.72
CA VAL A 217 -13.35 -2.68 20.39
C VAL A 217 -14.77 -2.84 19.85
N GLN A 218 -15.04 -3.87 19.03
CA GLN A 218 -16.39 -4.15 18.54
C GLN A 218 -17.34 -4.51 19.71
N ASN A 219 -16.89 -5.31 20.67
CA ASN A 219 -17.70 -5.62 21.86
C ASN A 219 -18.04 -4.36 22.66
N LEU A 220 -17.06 -3.47 22.84
CA LEU A 220 -17.30 -2.20 23.52
C LEU A 220 -18.24 -1.27 22.73
N TRP A 221 -18.09 -1.25 21.41
CA TRP A 221 -18.96 -0.48 20.52
C TRP A 221 -20.39 -0.98 20.54
N ASP A 222 -20.59 -2.30 20.52
CA ASP A 222 -21.91 -2.92 20.61
C ASP A 222 -22.53 -2.69 21.99
N LEU A 223 -21.76 -2.70 23.07
CA LEU A 223 -22.21 -2.31 24.40
C LEU A 223 -22.76 -0.88 24.40
N LEU A 224 -22.02 0.08 23.85
CA LEU A 224 -22.47 1.48 23.77
C LEU A 224 -23.74 1.63 22.94
N ARG A 225 -23.86 0.91 21.83
CA ARG A 225 -25.07 0.87 21.02
C ARG A 225 -26.25 0.28 21.80
N THR A 226 -26.01 -0.78 22.56
CA THR A 226 -27.02 -1.42 23.41
C THR A 226 -27.50 -0.48 24.50
N VAL A 227 -26.58 0.28 25.13
CA VAL A 227 -26.95 1.30 26.13
C VAL A 227 -27.77 2.42 25.51
N GLN A 228 -27.42 2.85 24.28
CA GLN A 228 -28.18 3.87 23.56
C GLN A 228 -29.58 3.38 23.17
N ASN A 229 -29.68 2.15 22.62
CA ASN A 229 -30.94 1.56 22.19
C ASN A 229 -30.88 0.03 22.32
N PRO A 230 -31.42 -0.55 23.43
CA PRO A 230 -31.38 -1.99 23.67
C PRO A 230 -32.31 -2.81 22.73
N ARG A 231 -33.14 -2.15 21.95
CA ARG A 231 -34.03 -2.82 20.97
C ARG A 231 -33.37 -3.16 19.64
N GLN A 232 -32.09 -2.86 19.49
CA GLN A 232 -31.28 -3.32 18.37
C GLN A 232 -30.77 -4.73 18.65
N ASP A 233 -31.34 -5.74 18.03
CA ASP A 233 -31.04 -7.15 18.32
C ASP A 233 -29.57 -7.52 18.12
N ILE A 234 -28.92 -7.06 17.04
CA ILE A 234 -27.53 -7.41 16.73
C ILE A 234 -26.56 -6.90 17.80
N PRO A 235 -26.52 -5.60 18.15
CA PRO A 235 -25.65 -5.11 19.23
C PRO A 235 -25.97 -5.75 20.58
N LEU A 236 -27.24 -5.94 20.90
CA LEU A 236 -27.64 -6.57 22.16
C LEU A 236 -27.14 -8.01 22.28
N VAL A 237 -27.36 -8.84 21.25
CA VAL A 237 -26.91 -10.25 21.23
C VAL A 237 -25.39 -10.31 21.26
N SER A 238 -24.70 -9.46 20.49
CA SER A 238 -23.23 -9.34 20.51
C SER A 238 -22.71 -9.00 21.92
N THR A 239 -23.34 -8.02 22.57
CA THR A 239 -22.97 -7.61 23.93
C THR A 239 -23.17 -8.74 24.93
N LEU A 240 -24.32 -9.42 24.92
CA LEU A 240 -24.62 -10.52 25.84
C LEU A 240 -23.67 -11.72 25.64
N SER A 241 -23.31 -12.04 24.40
CA SER A 241 -22.34 -13.11 24.09
C SER A 241 -20.89 -12.74 24.35
N SER A 242 -20.59 -11.45 24.62
CA SER A 242 -19.24 -10.99 24.89
C SER A 242 -18.73 -11.52 26.25
N PRO A 243 -17.40 -11.49 26.48
CA PRO A 243 -16.81 -11.86 27.77
C PRO A 243 -17.32 -11.03 28.96
N LEU A 244 -17.96 -9.88 28.71
CA LEU A 244 -18.50 -9.02 29.74
C LEU A 244 -19.75 -9.63 30.42
N PHE A 245 -20.58 -10.34 29.66
CA PHE A 245 -21.81 -10.94 30.14
C PHE A 245 -21.81 -12.47 30.09
N GLY A 246 -21.08 -13.08 29.15
CA GLY A 246 -20.80 -14.50 29.11
C GLY A 246 -21.98 -15.41 28.76
N PHE A 247 -23.04 -14.89 28.10
CA PHE A 247 -24.13 -15.73 27.62
C PHE A 247 -23.63 -16.66 26.49
N THR A 248 -23.98 -17.93 26.60
CA THR A 248 -23.72 -18.89 25.54
C THR A 248 -24.75 -18.81 24.43
N ALA A 249 -24.45 -19.40 23.27
CA ALA A 249 -25.40 -19.49 22.17
C ALA A 249 -26.68 -20.22 22.60
N ASP A 250 -26.55 -21.23 23.48
CA ASP A 250 -27.71 -21.99 24.00
C ASP A 250 -28.56 -21.13 24.95
N ASP A 251 -27.96 -20.29 25.77
CA ASP A 251 -28.70 -19.36 26.63
C ASP A 251 -29.51 -18.37 25.79
N LEU A 252 -28.89 -17.78 24.79
CA LEU A 252 -29.56 -16.84 23.87
C LEU A 252 -30.66 -17.52 23.06
N ALA A 253 -30.46 -18.77 22.63
CA ALA A 253 -31.47 -19.55 21.91
C ALA A 253 -32.65 -19.86 22.80
N LYS A 254 -32.46 -20.23 24.08
CA LYS A 254 -33.54 -20.47 25.05
C LYS A 254 -34.41 -19.21 25.27
N ILE A 255 -33.75 -18.05 25.47
CA ILE A 255 -34.45 -16.76 25.62
C ILE A 255 -35.35 -16.49 24.40
N ARG A 256 -34.81 -16.65 23.19
CA ARG A 256 -35.57 -16.41 21.96
C ARG A 256 -36.68 -17.46 21.74
N ALA A 257 -36.43 -18.72 22.10
CA ALA A 257 -37.47 -19.77 22.00
C ALA A 257 -38.62 -19.55 22.93
N GLY A 258 -38.40 -19.01 24.13
CA GLY A 258 -39.46 -18.66 25.08
C GLY A 258 -40.29 -17.47 24.63
N HIS A 259 -39.78 -16.59 23.78
CA HIS A 259 -40.48 -15.41 23.28
C HIS A 259 -40.11 -15.14 21.81
N THR A 260 -40.90 -15.67 20.88
CA THR A 260 -40.55 -15.71 19.45
C THR A 260 -40.87 -14.43 18.67
N LYS A 261 -41.63 -13.48 19.24
CA LYS A 261 -42.08 -12.24 18.60
C LYS A 261 -41.46 -11.01 19.28
N GLY A 262 -41.32 -9.91 18.56
CA GLY A 262 -40.75 -8.66 19.08
C GLY A 262 -39.21 -8.62 19.04
N SER A 263 -38.64 -7.60 19.67
CA SER A 263 -37.20 -7.43 19.78
C SER A 263 -36.58 -8.49 20.71
N PHE A 264 -35.27 -8.74 20.58
CA PHE A 264 -34.58 -9.63 21.53
C PHE A 264 -34.62 -9.08 22.96
N TYR A 265 -34.66 -7.75 23.11
CA TYR A 265 -34.81 -7.10 24.41
C TYR A 265 -36.16 -7.45 25.08
N ASP A 266 -37.23 -7.50 24.31
CA ASP A 266 -38.54 -7.92 24.84
C ASP A 266 -38.54 -9.39 25.31
N ALA A 267 -37.82 -10.25 24.55
CA ALA A 267 -37.64 -11.65 24.95
C ALA A 267 -36.78 -11.79 26.21
N LEU A 268 -35.69 -11.02 26.30
CA LEU A 268 -34.77 -11.01 27.47
C LEU A 268 -35.52 -10.57 28.74
N THR A 269 -36.31 -9.51 28.67
CA THR A 269 -37.04 -8.97 29.83
C THR A 269 -38.25 -9.85 30.22
N ALA A 270 -38.80 -10.63 29.30
CA ALA A 270 -39.87 -11.59 29.57
C ALA A 270 -39.34 -12.93 30.13
N SER A 271 -38.10 -13.28 29.86
CA SER A 271 -37.46 -14.43 30.50
C SER A 271 -37.12 -14.00 31.93
N ASP A 272 -37.85 -14.45 32.92
CA ASP A 272 -37.55 -14.22 34.34
C ASP A 272 -36.08 -14.54 34.59
N GLY A 273 -35.36 -13.53 35.13
CA GLY A 273 -33.93 -13.53 35.21
C GLY A 273 -33.34 -14.62 36.11
N GLU A 274 -33.24 -15.81 35.59
CA GLU A 274 -32.34 -16.86 36.09
C GLU A 274 -31.02 -16.75 35.32
N LYS A 275 -30.23 -15.68 35.62
CA LYS A 275 -28.77 -15.64 35.73
C LYS A 275 -28.35 -14.31 36.31
#